data_0172c559942ae3a3945c04934369a665
#
_entry.id   0172c559942ae3a3945c04934369a665
#
_cell.length_a   1.000
_cell.length_b   1.000
_cell.length_c   1.000
_cell.angle_alpha   90.00
_cell.angle_beta   90.00
_cell.angle_gamma   90.00
#
_symmetry.space_group_name_H-M   'P 1'
#
loop_
_entity.id
_entity.type
_entity.pdbx_description
1 polymer ?
#
loop_
_entity_poly.entity_id
_entity_poly.type
_entity_poly.pdbx_seq_one_letter_code
_entity_poly.pdbx_strand_id
1 'polypeptide(L)'
;MSYALRLARPSDEPFLWEMLFEASHAADDNGGVSGPDALRDVPELARYVAGWGQRPSDIGFVGLEAADLRPIGAAWLRLLIGADAGYGYVDDATPELAIAVVPSLRGTGLGGQLLQAVLGEANVLFPAVCLSVRPDNPARRLYERLGFRLVPGGELPNRAGGTSLTMVLRF
;
A
#
# COMPACT_ATOMS: atom_id res chain seq x y z
N MET A 1 1.25 -19.34 -13.22
CA MET A 1 0.93 -19.47 -11.79
C MET A 1 -0.49 -19.03 -11.55
N SER A 2 -1.21 -19.75 -10.72
CA SER A 2 -2.58 -19.43 -10.33
C SER A 2 -2.58 -18.85 -8.92
N TYR A 3 -3.27 -17.74 -8.72
CA TYR A 3 -3.40 -17.04 -7.45
C TYR A 3 -4.86 -17.01 -7.03
N ALA A 4 -5.10 -17.10 -5.74
CA ALA A 4 -6.39 -16.80 -5.14
C ALA A 4 -6.33 -15.44 -4.44
N LEU A 5 -7.40 -14.67 -4.50
CA LEU A 5 -7.54 -13.42 -3.75
C LEU A 5 -8.66 -13.57 -2.73
N ARG A 6 -8.45 -13.01 -1.56
CA ARG A 6 -9.50 -12.88 -0.55
C ARG A 6 -9.41 -11.54 0.17
N LEU A 7 -10.51 -11.11 0.77
CA LEU A 7 -10.51 -9.97 1.66
C LEU A 7 -9.53 -10.17 2.81
N ALA A 8 -8.81 -9.11 3.14
CA ALA A 8 -7.95 -9.05 4.31
C ALA A 8 -8.79 -9.04 5.59
N ARG A 9 -8.34 -9.79 6.60
CA ARG A 9 -8.98 -9.94 7.90
C ARG A 9 -8.12 -9.30 8.99
N PRO A 10 -8.66 -9.00 10.17
CA PRO A 10 -7.83 -8.54 11.29
C PRO A 10 -6.64 -9.45 11.62
N SER A 11 -6.83 -10.77 11.44
CA SER A 11 -5.76 -11.78 11.64
C SER A 11 -4.62 -11.71 10.62
N ASP A 12 -4.76 -10.94 9.55
CA ASP A 12 -3.70 -10.72 8.56
C ASP A 12 -2.71 -9.62 8.96
N GLU A 13 -2.95 -8.93 10.07
CA GLU A 13 -2.08 -7.84 10.51
C GLU A 13 -0.60 -8.21 10.51
N PRO A 14 -0.15 -9.38 11.01
CA PRO A 14 1.27 -9.76 10.95
C PRO A 14 1.81 -9.79 9.52
N PHE A 15 1.05 -10.33 8.57
CA PHE A 15 1.45 -10.35 7.15
C PHE A 15 1.46 -8.96 6.52
N LEU A 16 0.55 -8.09 6.92
CA LEU A 16 0.55 -6.70 6.44
C LEU A 16 1.77 -5.92 6.94
N TRP A 17 2.32 -6.22 8.11
CA TRP A 17 3.59 -5.64 8.55
C TRP A 17 4.76 -6.08 7.66
N GLU A 18 4.80 -7.34 7.23
CA GLU A 18 5.79 -7.83 6.27
C GLU A 18 5.64 -7.09 4.92
N MET A 19 4.41 -6.95 4.44
CA MET A 19 4.14 -6.24 3.17
C MET A 19 4.41 -4.74 3.27
N LEU A 20 4.17 -4.11 4.41
CA LEU A 20 4.55 -2.71 4.62
C LEU A 20 6.07 -2.53 4.59
N PHE A 21 6.82 -3.45 5.17
CA PHE A 21 8.28 -3.43 5.10
C PHE A 21 8.78 -3.45 3.65
N GLU A 22 8.20 -4.28 2.81
CA GLU A 22 8.49 -4.32 1.37
C GLU A 22 8.03 -3.04 0.63
N ALA A 23 6.81 -2.57 0.91
CA ALA A 23 6.21 -1.41 0.24
C ALA A 23 6.92 -0.10 0.57
N SER A 24 7.40 0.05 1.81
CA SER A 24 8.04 1.27 2.29
C SER A 24 9.50 1.42 1.88
N HIS A 25 10.11 0.36 1.34
CA HIS A 25 11.57 0.30 1.09
C HIS A 25 12.43 0.61 2.34
N ALA A 26 11.89 0.32 3.51
CA ALA A 26 12.52 0.68 4.78
C ALA A 26 13.89 0.02 5.00
N ALA A 27 14.14 -1.13 4.37
CA ALA A 27 15.45 -1.78 4.40
C ALA A 27 16.53 -0.99 3.65
N ASP A 28 16.14 -0.20 2.65
CA ASP A 28 17.05 0.52 1.76
C ASP A 28 17.36 1.94 2.26
N ASP A 29 16.67 2.40 3.30
CA ASP A 29 16.86 3.74 3.86
C ASP A 29 18.17 3.83 4.66
N ASN A 30 18.87 4.95 4.58
CA ASN A 30 20.06 5.26 5.40
C ASN A 30 19.69 5.18 6.89
N GLY A 31 20.31 4.25 7.60
CA GLY A 31 19.92 3.93 8.99
C GLY A 31 18.68 3.06 9.06
N GLY A 32 18.48 2.24 8.03
CA GLY A 32 17.28 1.48 7.73
C GLY A 32 16.75 0.62 8.85
N VAL A 33 15.47 0.37 8.77
CA VAL A 33 14.72 -0.49 9.68
C VAL A 33 15.16 -1.94 9.44
N SER A 34 15.49 -2.66 10.52
CA SER A 34 16.08 -3.99 10.45
C SER A 34 15.12 -5.12 10.04
N GLY A 35 13.82 -4.85 10.06
CA GLY A 35 12.79 -5.82 9.69
C GLY A 35 11.37 -5.32 9.97
N PRO A 36 10.35 -6.13 9.64
CA PRO A 36 8.94 -5.74 9.79
C PRO A 36 8.57 -5.31 11.22
N ASP A 37 9.06 -6.00 12.23
CA ASP A 37 8.74 -5.69 13.64
C ASP A 37 9.23 -4.30 14.07
N ALA A 38 10.37 -3.87 13.55
CA ALA A 38 10.92 -2.55 13.86
C ALA A 38 10.11 -1.39 13.26
N LEU A 39 9.23 -1.64 12.30
CA LEU A 39 8.31 -0.63 11.76
C LEU A 39 7.32 -0.14 12.81
N ARG A 40 7.02 -0.94 13.83
CA ARG A 40 6.10 -0.58 14.92
C ARG A 40 6.55 0.65 15.69
N ASP A 41 7.87 0.87 15.74
CA ASP A 41 8.49 2.00 16.43
C ASP A 41 8.70 3.23 15.51
N VAL A 42 8.19 3.17 14.27
CA VAL A 42 8.26 4.24 13.28
C VAL A 42 6.84 4.77 13.01
N PRO A 43 6.36 5.79 13.73
CA PRO A 43 4.95 6.21 13.69
C PRO A 43 4.44 6.55 12.30
N GLU A 44 5.26 7.19 11.47
CA GLU A 44 4.91 7.57 10.10
C GLU A 44 4.71 6.37 9.16
N LEU A 45 5.22 5.20 9.50
CA LEU A 45 4.98 3.95 8.80
C LEU A 45 3.96 3.07 9.52
N ALA A 46 4.02 3.00 10.85
CA ALA A 46 3.13 2.15 11.63
C ALA A 46 1.64 2.48 11.39
N ARG A 47 1.30 3.73 11.12
CA ARG A 47 -0.08 4.17 10.84
C ARG A 47 -0.75 3.44 9.69
N TYR A 48 0.02 2.87 8.76
CA TYR A 48 -0.53 2.14 7.61
C TYR A 48 -1.09 0.76 7.99
N VAL A 49 -0.66 0.17 9.10
CA VAL A 49 -1.03 -1.21 9.50
C VAL A 49 -1.53 -1.32 10.94
N ALA A 50 -0.96 -0.58 11.88
CA ALA A 50 -1.26 -0.74 13.31
C ALA A 50 -2.77 -0.76 13.57
N GLY A 51 -3.25 -1.79 14.28
CA GLY A 51 -4.67 -1.99 14.58
C GLY A 51 -5.50 -2.30 13.35
N TRP A 52 -4.98 -3.07 12.40
CA TRP A 52 -5.69 -3.45 11.18
C TRP A 52 -7.06 -4.08 11.49
N GLY A 53 -8.07 -3.63 10.74
CA GLY A 53 -9.45 -4.08 10.88
C GLY A 53 -10.27 -3.35 11.95
N GLN A 54 -9.66 -2.44 12.71
CA GLN A 54 -10.37 -1.65 13.72
C GLN A 54 -11.00 -0.36 13.18
N ARG A 55 -10.58 0.08 12.01
CA ARG A 55 -11.11 1.29 11.34
C ARG A 55 -12.14 0.88 10.28
N PRO A 56 -13.30 1.54 10.21
CA PRO A 56 -14.32 1.23 9.18
C PRO A 56 -13.82 1.36 7.74
N SER A 57 -12.79 2.17 7.53
CA SER A 57 -12.16 2.39 6.22
C SER A 57 -11.12 1.34 5.84
N ASP A 58 -10.80 0.39 6.72
CA ASP A 58 -9.81 -0.65 6.45
C ASP A 58 -10.36 -1.66 5.43
N ILE A 59 -9.85 -1.57 4.21
CA ILE A 59 -10.21 -2.47 3.11
C ILE A 59 -8.93 -2.99 2.49
N GLY A 60 -8.85 -4.29 2.32
CA GLY A 60 -7.67 -4.89 1.70
C GLY A 60 -7.96 -6.27 1.12
N PHE A 61 -7.04 -6.69 0.27
CA PHE A 61 -7.00 -8.04 -0.30
C PHE A 61 -5.64 -8.66 -0.06
N VAL A 62 -5.67 -9.94 0.25
CA VAL A 62 -4.48 -10.79 0.37
C VAL A 62 -4.46 -11.74 -0.82
N GLY A 63 -3.33 -11.77 -1.50
CA GLY A 63 -3.04 -12.73 -2.55
C GLY A 63 -2.44 -14.00 -1.95
N LEU A 64 -2.97 -15.14 -2.37
CA LEU A 64 -2.57 -16.45 -1.89
C LEU A 64 -2.02 -17.27 -3.05
N GLU A 65 -0.97 -18.03 -2.79
CA GLU A 65 -0.54 -19.07 -3.71
C GLU A 65 -1.60 -20.17 -3.79
N ALA A 66 -2.01 -20.55 -5.00
CA ALA A 66 -3.13 -21.47 -5.15
C ALA A 66 -2.84 -22.90 -4.63
N ALA A 67 -1.56 -23.28 -4.58
CA ALA A 67 -1.15 -24.63 -4.21
C ALA A 67 -1.29 -24.91 -2.71
N ASP A 68 -0.93 -23.95 -1.85
CA ASP A 68 -0.85 -24.14 -0.40
C ASP A 68 -1.55 -23.04 0.40
N LEU A 69 -2.17 -22.10 -0.28
CA LEU A 69 -2.85 -20.91 0.28
C LEU A 69 -1.95 -20.02 1.13
N ARG A 70 -0.65 -20.07 0.89
CA ARG A 70 0.32 -19.20 1.55
C ARG A 70 0.15 -17.75 1.09
N PRO A 71 0.11 -16.76 2.00
CA PRO A 71 0.07 -15.34 1.63
C PRO A 71 1.35 -14.93 0.88
N ILE A 72 1.18 -14.23 -0.24
CA ILE A 72 2.27 -13.84 -1.15
C ILE A 72 2.22 -12.39 -1.60
N GLY A 73 1.23 -11.65 -1.19
CA GLY A 73 1.08 -10.23 -1.48
C GLY A 73 -0.17 -9.65 -0.86
N ALA A 74 -0.22 -8.35 -0.73
CA ALA A 74 -1.41 -7.64 -0.26
C ALA A 74 -1.49 -6.24 -0.87
N ALA A 75 -2.73 -5.78 -1.06
CA ALA A 75 -3.04 -4.37 -1.32
C ALA A 75 -4.14 -3.94 -0.35
N TRP A 76 -3.96 -2.78 0.29
CA TRP A 76 -4.92 -2.30 1.27
C TRP A 76 -5.04 -0.79 1.28
N LEU A 77 -6.17 -0.33 1.75
CA LEU A 77 -6.55 1.07 1.90
C LEU A 77 -6.80 1.39 3.35
N ARG A 78 -6.39 2.56 3.77
CA ARG A 78 -6.71 3.12 5.06
C ARG A 78 -6.93 4.63 4.92
N LEU A 79 -7.99 5.14 5.53
CA LEU A 79 -8.23 6.58 5.63
C LEU A 79 -7.33 7.13 6.74
N LEU A 80 -6.29 7.86 6.33
CA LEU A 80 -5.28 8.45 7.20
C LEU A 80 -5.45 9.96 7.22
N ILE A 81 -6.01 10.48 8.31
CA ILE A 81 -6.39 11.89 8.45
C ILE A 81 -5.78 12.54 9.69
N GLY A 82 -5.76 13.87 9.70
CA GLY A 82 -5.27 14.64 10.84
C GLY A 82 -3.81 14.35 11.17
N ALA A 83 -3.53 14.02 12.41
CA ALA A 83 -2.17 13.69 12.87
C ALA A 83 -1.63 12.39 12.24
N ASP A 84 -2.53 11.53 11.73
CA ASP A 84 -2.18 10.28 11.07
C ASP A 84 -2.08 10.41 9.54
N ALA A 85 -2.18 11.60 8.96
CA ALA A 85 -2.07 11.81 7.52
C ALA A 85 -0.81 11.13 6.97
N GLY A 86 -1.00 10.31 5.92
CA GLY A 86 0.09 9.55 5.31
C GLY A 86 0.91 10.39 4.31
N TYR A 87 1.91 9.76 3.71
CA TYR A 87 2.78 10.41 2.72
C TYR A 87 2.03 10.86 1.47
N GLY A 88 0.98 10.14 1.07
CA GLY A 88 0.17 10.44 -0.11
C GLY A 88 -1.11 11.20 0.21
N TYR A 89 -1.27 11.76 1.39
CA TYR A 89 -2.47 12.47 1.82
C TYR A 89 -2.88 13.57 0.82
N VAL A 90 -4.15 13.58 0.47
CA VAL A 90 -4.78 14.58 -0.42
C VAL A 90 -5.88 15.34 0.31
N ASP A 91 -6.82 14.61 0.91
CA ASP A 91 -7.94 15.14 1.68
C ASP A 91 -8.51 14.08 2.65
N ASP A 92 -9.46 14.50 3.48
CA ASP A 92 -10.03 13.64 4.53
C ASP A 92 -11.03 12.59 4.00
N ALA A 93 -11.36 12.60 2.71
CA ALA A 93 -12.27 11.64 2.08
C ALA A 93 -11.56 10.57 1.22
N THR A 94 -10.26 10.72 1.01
CA THR A 94 -9.48 9.92 0.08
C THR A 94 -8.54 8.97 0.85
N PRO A 95 -8.84 7.66 0.90
CA PRO A 95 -7.96 6.69 1.55
C PRO A 95 -6.66 6.52 0.77
N GLU A 96 -5.61 6.17 1.48
CA GLU A 96 -4.29 5.90 0.93
C GLU A 96 -4.05 4.41 0.72
N LEU A 97 -3.55 4.07 -0.45
CA LEU A 97 -3.22 2.73 -0.90
C LEU A 97 -1.79 2.36 -0.52
N ALA A 98 -1.63 1.16 0.02
CA ALA A 98 -0.36 0.47 0.10
C ALA A 98 -0.46 -0.89 -0.60
N ILE A 99 0.61 -1.32 -1.23
CA ILE A 99 0.69 -2.61 -1.93
C ILE A 99 2.10 -3.16 -1.91
N ALA A 100 2.21 -4.46 -1.70
CA ALA A 100 3.45 -5.20 -1.94
C ALA A 100 3.16 -6.65 -2.33
N VAL A 101 4.11 -7.22 -3.05
CA VAL A 101 4.19 -8.65 -3.39
C VAL A 101 5.55 -9.14 -2.92
N VAL A 102 5.61 -10.36 -2.38
CA VAL A 102 6.88 -10.96 -1.97
C VAL A 102 7.90 -10.89 -3.12
N PRO A 103 9.18 -10.58 -2.85
CA PRO A 103 10.16 -10.28 -3.88
C PRO A 103 10.25 -11.32 -5.00
N SER A 104 10.19 -12.61 -4.65
CA SER A 104 10.29 -13.72 -5.60
C SER A 104 9.14 -13.82 -6.62
N LEU A 105 8.02 -13.14 -6.36
CA LEU A 105 6.82 -13.17 -7.20
C LEU A 105 6.47 -11.81 -7.84
N ARG A 106 7.38 -10.85 -7.76
CA ARG A 106 7.23 -9.58 -8.48
C ARG A 106 7.25 -9.79 -9.99
N GLY A 107 6.51 -8.98 -10.72
CA GLY A 107 6.42 -9.09 -12.18
C GLY A 107 5.56 -10.24 -12.70
N THR A 108 4.86 -10.98 -11.83
CA THR A 108 4.00 -12.13 -12.22
C THR A 108 2.55 -11.74 -12.50
N GLY A 109 2.19 -10.46 -12.35
CA GLY A 109 0.82 -9.97 -12.56
C GLY A 109 -0.03 -9.92 -11.28
N LEU A 110 0.41 -10.53 -10.16
CA LEU A 110 -0.35 -10.54 -8.90
C LEU A 110 -0.66 -9.12 -8.40
N GLY A 111 0.33 -8.20 -8.47
CA GLY A 111 0.11 -6.81 -8.06
C GLY A 111 -1.03 -6.13 -8.81
N GLY A 112 -1.13 -6.37 -10.12
CA GLY A 112 -2.25 -5.86 -10.92
C GLY A 112 -3.60 -6.43 -10.50
N GLN A 113 -3.67 -7.71 -10.19
CA GLN A 113 -4.91 -8.35 -9.71
C GLN A 113 -5.33 -7.83 -8.33
N LEU A 114 -4.38 -7.67 -7.42
CA LEU A 114 -4.61 -7.07 -6.09
C LEU A 114 -5.15 -5.63 -6.21
N LEU A 115 -4.54 -4.83 -7.08
CA LEU A 115 -5.00 -3.46 -7.33
C LEU A 115 -6.41 -3.42 -7.90
N GLN A 116 -6.71 -4.24 -8.89
CA GLN A 116 -8.06 -4.31 -9.46
C GLN A 116 -9.09 -4.68 -8.40
N ALA A 117 -8.79 -5.63 -7.54
CA ALA A 117 -9.70 -6.06 -6.47
C ALA A 117 -9.95 -4.93 -5.46
N VAL A 118 -8.90 -4.33 -4.93
CA VAL A 118 -9.03 -3.28 -3.90
C VAL A 118 -9.66 -2.00 -4.46
N LEU A 119 -9.34 -1.62 -5.70
CA LEU A 119 -9.92 -0.45 -6.35
C LEU A 119 -11.40 -0.67 -6.72
N GLY A 120 -11.79 -1.91 -7.04
CA GLY A 120 -13.20 -2.26 -7.25
C GLY A 120 -14.05 -2.00 -6.01
N GLU A 121 -13.58 -2.41 -4.83
CA GLU A 121 -14.26 -2.11 -3.56
C GLU A 121 -14.22 -0.61 -3.23
N ALA A 122 -13.08 0.04 -3.45
CA ALA A 122 -12.91 1.46 -3.18
C ALA A 122 -13.89 2.33 -3.98
N ASN A 123 -14.12 2.00 -5.25
CA ASN A 123 -15.04 2.74 -6.13
C ASN A 123 -16.48 2.80 -5.60
N VAL A 124 -16.89 1.81 -4.81
CA VAL A 124 -18.23 1.79 -4.20
C VAL A 124 -18.31 2.72 -2.98
N LEU A 125 -17.20 2.92 -2.27
CA LEU A 125 -17.19 3.51 -0.93
C LEU A 125 -16.54 4.90 -0.87
N PHE A 126 -15.68 5.24 -1.82
CA PHE A 126 -14.87 6.46 -1.79
C PHE A 126 -14.91 7.21 -3.13
N PRO A 127 -14.73 8.53 -3.12
CA PRO A 127 -14.68 9.32 -4.35
C PRO A 127 -13.34 9.19 -5.09
N ALA A 128 -12.30 8.78 -4.38
CA ALA A 128 -10.94 8.69 -4.90
C ALA A 128 -10.07 7.79 -4.02
N VAL A 129 -8.90 7.42 -4.53
CA VAL A 129 -7.83 6.74 -3.81
C VAL A 129 -6.51 7.46 -4.11
N CYS A 130 -5.67 7.66 -3.11
CA CYS A 130 -4.33 8.24 -3.28
C CYS A 130 -3.24 7.23 -2.92
N LEU A 131 -2.03 7.52 -3.32
CA LEU A 131 -0.83 6.78 -2.95
C LEU A 131 0.40 7.69 -2.98
N SER A 132 1.44 7.25 -2.31
CA SER A 132 2.79 7.82 -2.40
C SER A 132 3.71 6.82 -3.10
N VAL A 133 4.50 7.30 -4.05
CA VAL A 133 5.42 6.46 -4.83
C VAL A 133 6.74 7.17 -5.07
N ARG A 134 7.84 6.44 -5.01
CA ARG A 134 9.16 6.96 -5.41
C ARG A 134 9.21 7.10 -6.93
N PRO A 135 9.86 8.16 -7.49
CA PRO A 135 9.87 8.41 -8.94
C PRO A 135 10.43 7.28 -9.78
N ASP A 136 11.39 6.54 -9.24
CA ASP A 136 12.08 5.41 -9.89
C ASP A 136 11.40 4.05 -9.68
N ASN A 137 10.30 4.01 -8.90
CA ASN A 137 9.59 2.76 -8.66
C ASN A 137 8.87 2.30 -9.94
N PRO A 138 9.18 1.10 -10.45
CA PRO A 138 8.55 0.58 -11.67
C PRO A 138 7.03 0.38 -11.56
N ALA A 139 6.47 0.26 -10.35
CA ALA A 139 5.04 0.18 -10.11
C ALA A 139 4.29 1.45 -10.55
N ARG A 140 4.98 2.59 -10.66
CA ARG A 140 4.39 3.84 -11.15
C ARG A 140 3.67 3.67 -12.49
N ARG A 141 4.28 2.93 -13.42
CA ARG A 141 3.67 2.64 -14.74
C ARG A 141 2.36 1.85 -14.62
N LEU A 142 2.27 0.94 -13.64
CA LEU A 142 1.04 0.21 -13.38
C LEU A 142 -0.04 1.15 -12.84
N TYR A 143 0.30 2.04 -11.91
CA TYR A 143 -0.64 3.03 -11.39
C TYR A 143 -1.16 3.96 -12.49
N GLU A 144 -0.28 4.46 -13.35
CA GLU A 144 -0.65 5.32 -14.49
C GLU A 144 -1.63 4.61 -15.45
N ARG A 145 -1.39 3.32 -15.75
CA ARG A 145 -2.32 2.52 -16.58
C ARG A 145 -3.69 2.32 -15.93
N LEU A 146 -3.75 2.27 -14.61
CA LEU A 146 -5.01 2.16 -13.86
C LEU A 146 -5.74 3.49 -13.70
N GLY A 147 -5.16 4.58 -14.18
CA GLY A 147 -5.79 5.90 -14.16
C GLY A 147 -5.31 6.85 -13.07
N PHE A 148 -4.34 6.44 -12.25
CA PHE A 148 -3.73 7.37 -11.29
C PHE A 148 -2.99 8.49 -12.02
N ARG A 149 -3.08 9.70 -11.46
CA ARG A 149 -2.42 10.90 -11.97
C ARG A 149 -1.61 11.55 -10.88
N LEU A 150 -0.49 12.17 -11.26
CA LEU A 150 0.33 12.96 -10.36
C LEU A 150 -0.49 14.15 -9.82
N VAL A 151 -0.36 14.39 -8.52
CA VAL A 151 -0.91 15.58 -7.88
C VAL A 151 0.11 16.71 -8.04
N PRO A 152 -0.23 17.84 -8.70
CA PRO A 152 0.66 18.98 -8.79
C PRO A 152 1.07 19.50 -7.41
N GLY A 153 2.37 19.68 -7.16
CA GLY A 153 2.88 20.08 -5.85
C GLY A 153 2.84 19.00 -4.77
N GLY A 154 2.49 17.75 -5.13
CA GLY A 154 2.45 16.60 -4.22
C GLY A 154 3.80 15.92 -4.00
N GLU A 155 4.89 16.61 -4.24
CA GLU A 155 6.24 16.09 -3.97
C GLU A 155 6.59 16.30 -2.49
N LEU A 156 7.00 15.21 -1.83
CA LEU A 156 7.40 15.26 -0.41
C LEU A 156 8.77 14.58 -0.23
N PRO A 157 9.62 15.12 0.67
CA PRO A 157 10.84 14.42 1.07
C PRO A 157 10.51 13.04 1.62
N ASN A 158 11.27 12.03 1.22
CA ASN A 158 11.14 10.67 1.74
C ASN A 158 12.26 10.35 2.74
N ARG A 159 12.15 9.19 3.40
CA ARG A 159 13.09 8.74 4.42
C ARG A 159 14.51 8.46 3.87
N ALA A 160 14.62 8.15 2.58
CA ALA A 160 15.91 7.89 1.93
C ALA A 160 16.66 9.16 1.51
N GLY A 161 16.14 10.36 1.83
CA GLY A 161 16.73 11.64 1.44
C GLY A 161 16.38 12.08 0.02
N GLY A 162 15.53 11.32 -0.68
CA GLY A 162 14.96 11.67 -1.98
C GLY A 162 13.55 12.24 -1.86
N THR A 163 12.81 12.20 -2.95
CA THR A 163 11.45 12.71 -3.07
C THR A 163 10.47 11.60 -3.41
N SER A 164 9.30 11.60 -2.78
CA SER A 164 8.16 10.78 -3.17
C SER A 164 7.09 11.64 -3.85
N LEU A 165 6.38 11.03 -4.79
CA LEU A 165 5.32 11.67 -5.55
C LEU A 165 3.96 11.19 -5.04
N THR A 166 3.00 12.10 -4.93
CA THR A 166 1.61 11.73 -4.66
C THR A 166 0.86 11.53 -5.96
N MET A 167 0.13 10.43 -6.05
CA MET A 167 -0.77 10.13 -7.16
C MET A 167 -2.19 9.93 -6.64
N VAL A 168 -3.19 10.27 -7.45
CA VAL A 168 -4.60 10.10 -7.13
C VAL A 168 -5.35 9.48 -8.30
N LEU A 169 -6.26 8.56 -7.96
CA LEU A 169 -7.28 8.03 -8.86
C LEU A 169 -8.64 8.56 -8.40
N ARG A 170 -9.35 9.26 -9.26
CA ARG A 170 -10.74 9.69 -9.02
C ARG A 170 -11.67 8.78 -9.79
N PHE A 171 -12.68 8.31 -9.11
CA PHE A 171 -13.71 7.43 -9.70
C PHE A 171 -14.76 8.21 -10.44
#